data_db947df877ed71b25dace02746bf6100
#
_entry.id   db947df877ed71b25dace02746bf6100
#
_cell.length_a   1.000
_cell.length_b   1.000
_cell.length_c   1.000
_cell.angle_alpha   90.00
_cell.angle_beta   90.00
_cell.angle_gamma   90.00
#
_symmetry.space_group_name_H-M   'P 1'
#
loop_
_entity.id
_entity.type
_entity.pdbx_description
1 polymer ?
#
loop_
_entity_poly.entity_id
_entity_poly.type
_entity_poly.pdbx_seq_one_letter_code
_entity_poly.pdbx_strand_id
1 'polypeptide(L)'
;DEERAEELAKTTNQLNVKRQEEVNEIVEEAVAQLANKSENHLVNVVAGNNWHEGVVGIVASRLVDMTGKPSLVLSIDEKAGIAKGSGRSIEAFQMFDALDSHRDILMKFGGHHMACGLSLDREKLSDLQQVVDEEGKKQGIEHATKPVVKVIPVNLDDVNLDLEAQLEALAPFGTDNPRPVFEFKDYEVNTVQAIGQQKNHLKLQLQSNNSQVDALDFGIGSKKISEIERNKNSVRLIGTLGKNVWQSRVNLQIMIEDILLDDSNTGTVVEIQRKNKLTKSMFQQQATYVFFDKKLYNQVMPYLADDSEAYLYNFSDDKKLNCDTLIVVDCPDNIEKLKSLLAKAIVKHFIFVGYTRENTYLNGLPTREQFGRLYKFSQT
;
A
#
# COMPACT_ATOMS: atom_id res chain seq x y z
N ASP A 1 -18.54 -29.40 -29.46
CA ASP A 1 -19.58 -29.81 -28.53
C ASP A 1 -19.73 -28.75 -27.44
N GLU A 2 -20.78 -27.94 -27.56
CA GLU A 2 -20.99 -26.72 -26.70
C GLU A 2 -21.27 -27.13 -25.25
N GLU A 3 -22.03 -28.18 -25.03
CA GLU A 3 -22.35 -28.72 -23.71
C GLU A 3 -21.06 -29.18 -22.96
N ARG A 4 -20.15 -29.83 -23.66
CA ARG A 4 -18.86 -30.25 -23.09
C ARG A 4 -17.97 -29.06 -22.77
N ALA A 5 -17.99 -28.02 -23.61
CA ALA A 5 -17.20 -26.79 -23.35
C ALA A 5 -17.75 -26.06 -22.11
N GLU A 6 -19.05 -25.97 -21.95
CA GLU A 6 -19.73 -25.37 -20.80
C GLU A 6 -19.41 -26.14 -19.49
N GLU A 7 -19.50 -27.48 -19.52
CA GLU A 7 -19.14 -28.33 -18.38
C GLU A 7 -17.68 -28.14 -17.95
N LEU A 8 -16.75 -28.12 -18.92
CA LEU A 8 -15.33 -27.91 -18.64
C LEU A 8 -15.06 -26.50 -18.09
N ALA A 9 -15.69 -25.48 -18.64
CA ALA A 9 -15.57 -24.11 -18.16
C ALA A 9 -16.05 -23.99 -16.70
N LYS A 10 -17.23 -24.57 -16.39
CA LYS A 10 -17.77 -24.61 -15.03
C LYS A 10 -16.84 -25.33 -14.05
N THR A 11 -16.34 -26.51 -14.44
CA THR A 11 -15.39 -27.30 -13.62
C THR A 11 -14.11 -26.55 -13.38
N THR A 12 -13.51 -25.97 -14.42
CA THR A 12 -12.28 -25.17 -14.32
C THR A 12 -12.46 -23.96 -13.39
N ASN A 13 -13.61 -23.27 -13.50
CA ASN A 13 -13.90 -22.14 -12.63
C ASN A 13 -14.03 -22.58 -11.16
N GLN A 14 -14.73 -23.68 -10.88
CA GLN A 14 -14.82 -24.23 -9.52
C GLN A 14 -13.47 -24.61 -8.94
N LEU A 15 -12.61 -25.28 -9.71
CA LEU A 15 -11.26 -25.62 -9.28
C LEU A 15 -10.38 -24.37 -9.05
N ASN A 16 -10.56 -23.34 -9.86
CA ASN A 16 -9.86 -22.08 -9.68
C ASN A 16 -10.28 -21.34 -8.39
N VAL A 17 -11.57 -21.33 -8.08
CA VAL A 17 -12.08 -20.77 -6.80
C VAL A 17 -11.48 -21.53 -5.63
N LYS A 18 -11.56 -22.86 -5.64
CA LYS A 18 -10.96 -23.70 -4.58
C LYS A 18 -9.46 -23.46 -4.41
N ARG A 19 -8.73 -23.39 -5.52
CA ARG A 19 -7.28 -23.07 -5.48
C ARG A 19 -7.03 -21.71 -4.84
N GLN A 20 -7.86 -20.67 -5.15
CA GLN A 20 -7.71 -19.34 -4.56
C GLN A 20 -7.99 -19.34 -3.07
N GLU A 21 -9.01 -20.06 -2.61
CA GLU A 21 -9.34 -20.22 -1.19
C GLU A 21 -8.18 -20.88 -0.45
N GLU A 22 -7.68 -22.03 -0.92
CA GLU A 22 -6.53 -22.72 -0.33
C GLU A 22 -5.26 -21.84 -0.29
N VAL A 23 -4.98 -21.06 -1.34
CA VAL A 23 -3.85 -20.13 -1.35
C VAL A 23 -4.03 -19.04 -0.29
N ASN A 24 -5.23 -18.49 -0.13
CA ASN A 24 -5.48 -17.43 0.84
C ASN A 24 -5.33 -17.94 2.28
N GLU A 25 -5.89 -19.11 2.59
CA GLU A 25 -5.76 -19.77 3.89
C GLU A 25 -4.29 -19.97 4.27
N ILE A 26 -3.50 -20.56 3.34
CA ILE A 26 -2.07 -20.80 3.57
C ILE A 26 -1.29 -19.48 3.73
N VAL A 27 -1.62 -18.45 2.95
CA VAL A 27 -0.98 -17.13 3.10
C VAL A 27 -1.27 -16.52 4.47
N GLU A 28 -2.51 -16.60 4.96
CA GLU A 28 -2.87 -16.10 6.30
C GLU A 28 -2.10 -16.83 7.39
N GLU A 29 -2.02 -18.16 7.34
CA GLU A 29 -1.23 -18.95 8.28
C GLU A 29 0.26 -18.62 8.21
N ALA A 30 0.82 -18.50 7.00
CA ALA A 30 2.22 -18.17 6.79
C ALA A 30 2.58 -16.78 7.32
N VAL A 31 1.74 -15.78 7.08
CA VAL A 31 1.91 -14.42 7.60
C VAL A 31 1.85 -14.41 9.13
N ALA A 32 0.91 -15.15 9.72
CA ALA A 32 0.83 -15.29 11.18
C ALA A 32 2.10 -15.95 11.76
N GLN A 33 2.68 -16.96 11.08
CA GLN A 33 3.96 -17.56 11.49
C GLN A 33 5.09 -16.53 11.45
N LEU A 34 5.18 -15.73 10.37
CA LEU A 34 6.23 -14.70 10.23
C LEU A 34 6.09 -13.61 11.30
N ALA A 35 4.87 -13.18 11.62
CA ALA A 35 4.60 -12.18 12.65
C ALA A 35 4.97 -12.65 14.07
N ASN A 36 4.91 -13.95 14.33
CA ASN A 36 5.24 -14.55 15.63
C ASN A 36 6.73 -14.91 15.79
N LYS A 37 7.53 -14.81 14.73
CA LYS A 37 8.98 -15.02 14.82
C LYS A 37 9.63 -13.83 15.53
N SER A 38 10.37 -14.08 16.58
CA SER A 38 11.09 -13.06 17.36
C SER A 38 12.33 -12.52 16.64
N GLU A 39 12.85 -13.25 15.67
CA GLU A 39 14.05 -12.91 14.92
C GLU A 39 13.71 -12.33 13.55
N ASN A 40 14.47 -11.32 13.15
CA ASN A 40 14.32 -10.72 11.82
C ASN A 40 15.14 -11.51 10.80
N HIS A 41 14.58 -12.60 10.28
CA HIS A 41 15.19 -13.42 9.26
C HIS A 41 15.33 -12.67 7.92
N LEU A 42 16.39 -12.95 7.18
CA LEU A 42 16.65 -12.43 5.83
C LEU A 42 15.84 -13.16 4.78
N VAL A 43 15.61 -14.45 4.99
CA VAL A 43 14.81 -15.32 4.13
C VAL A 43 13.62 -15.85 4.93
N ASN A 44 12.45 -15.76 4.38
CA ASN A 44 11.25 -16.33 5.00
C ASN A 44 11.23 -17.85 4.79
N VAL A 45 11.20 -18.61 5.86
CA VAL A 45 10.94 -20.05 5.83
C VAL A 45 9.69 -20.32 6.63
N VAL A 46 8.63 -20.79 6.00
CA VAL A 46 7.36 -21.14 6.65
C VAL A 46 6.96 -22.55 6.27
N ALA A 47 6.37 -23.27 7.19
CA ALA A 47 5.94 -24.64 6.97
C ALA A 47 4.63 -24.92 7.69
N GLY A 48 3.75 -25.68 7.06
CA GLY A 48 2.48 -26.09 7.66
C GLY A 48 2.08 -27.51 7.30
N ASN A 49 1.27 -28.11 8.16
CA ASN A 49 0.82 -29.47 7.99
C ASN A 49 -0.19 -29.57 6.84
N ASN A 50 0.05 -30.53 5.94
CA ASN A 50 -0.87 -30.85 4.86
C ASN A 50 -1.23 -29.69 3.92
N TRP A 51 -0.40 -28.67 3.81
CA TRP A 51 -0.58 -27.65 2.78
C TRP A 51 -0.49 -28.29 1.40
N HIS A 52 -1.36 -27.88 0.49
CA HIS A 52 -1.38 -28.51 -0.82
C HIS A 52 -0.12 -28.15 -1.63
N GLU A 53 0.69 -29.17 -1.96
CA GLU A 53 1.98 -28.99 -2.66
C GLU A 53 1.86 -28.22 -3.99
N GLY A 54 0.73 -28.32 -4.67
CA GLY A 54 0.48 -27.63 -5.94
C GLY A 54 0.34 -26.09 -5.81
N VAL A 55 0.12 -25.57 -4.60
CA VAL A 55 -0.08 -24.13 -4.38
C VAL A 55 1.01 -23.44 -3.57
N VAL A 56 1.89 -24.18 -2.87
CA VAL A 56 2.94 -23.58 -2.02
C VAL A 56 3.88 -22.65 -2.81
N GLY A 57 4.10 -22.91 -4.10
CA GLY A 57 4.87 -22.03 -4.97
C GLY A 57 4.18 -20.71 -5.26
N ILE A 58 2.84 -20.69 -5.31
CA ILE A 58 2.04 -19.46 -5.45
C ILE A 58 2.11 -18.66 -4.15
N VAL A 59 2.00 -19.35 -3.01
CA VAL A 59 2.15 -18.74 -1.68
C VAL A 59 3.53 -18.13 -1.52
N ALA A 60 4.60 -18.84 -1.93
CA ALA A 60 5.97 -18.31 -1.86
C ALA A 60 6.12 -17.01 -2.67
N SER A 61 5.54 -16.94 -3.89
CA SER A 61 5.52 -15.69 -4.68
C SER A 61 4.82 -14.56 -3.93
N ARG A 62 3.63 -14.81 -3.38
CA ARG A 62 2.90 -13.79 -2.61
C ARG A 62 3.67 -13.29 -1.39
N LEU A 63 4.37 -14.18 -0.67
CA LEU A 63 5.20 -13.77 0.45
C LEU A 63 6.37 -12.89 0.01
N VAL A 64 6.99 -13.18 -1.14
CA VAL A 64 8.02 -12.30 -1.73
C VAL A 64 7.43 -10.92 -2.03
N ASP A 65 6.28 -10.86 -2.70
CA ASP A 65 5.61 -9.59 -3.04
C ASP A 65 5.26 -8.76 -1.79
N MET A 66 4.77 -9.43 -0.73
CA MET A 66 4.37 -8.78 0.52
C MET A 66 5.54 -8.31 1.37
N THR A 67 6.64 -9.08 1.41
CA THR A 67 7.73 -8.86 2.36
C THR A 67 8.99 -8.28 1.73
N GLY A 68 9.14 -8.41 0.40
CA GLY A 68 10.38 -8.09 -0.31
C GLY A 68 11.53 -9.04 -0.01
N LYS A 69 11.27 -10.18 0.64
CA LYS A 69 12.28 -11.16 1.04
C LYS A 69 12.13 -12.47 0.27
N PRO A 70 13.22 -13.17 -0.06
CA PRO A 70 13.14 -14.53 -0.54
C PRO A 70 12.31 -15.39 0.40
N SER A 71 11.50 -16.31 -0.13
CA SER A 71 10.54 -17.07 0.67
C SER A 71 10.52 -18.54 0.27
N LEU A 72 10.64 -19.41 1.26
CA LEU A 72 10.50 -20.87 1.17
C LEU A 72 9.21 -21.27 1.90
N VAL A 73 8.32 -21.97 1.20
CA VAL A 73 7.03 -22.43 1.72
C VAL A 73 6.97 -23.95 1.58
N LEU A 74 6.78 -24.63 2.71
CA LEU A 74 6.86 -26.08 2.77
C LEU A 74 5.58 -26.71 3.34
N SER A 75 5.13 -27.79 2.74
CA SER A 75 4.11 -28.67 3.27
C SER A 75 4.76 -29.80 4.06
N ILE A 76 4.27 -30.07 5.26
CA ILE A 76 4.75 -31.15 6.12
C ILE A 76 3.80 -32.35 5.98
N ASP A 77 4.34 -33.48 5.56
CA ASP A 77 3.72 -34.80 5.72
C ASP A 77 4.11 -35.34 7.09
N GLU A 78 3.20 -35.28 8.05
CA GLU A 78 3.46 -35.75 9.42
C GLU A 78 3.73 -37.26 9.51
N LYS A 79 3.13 -38.05 8.60
CA LYS A 79 3.32 -39.52 8.59
C LYS A 79 4.67 -39.90 8.06
N ALA A 80 5.12 -39.22 7.01
CA ALA A 80 6.42 -39.45 6.41
C ALA A 80 7.57 -38.74 7.14
N GLY A 81 7.28 -37.73 7.97
CA GLY A 81 8.28 -36.86 8.59
C GLY A 81 9.02 -35.96 7.61
N ILE A 82 8.45 -35.72 6.44
CA ILE A 82 9.08 -34.98 5.33
C ILE A 82 8.41 -33.64 5.13
N ALA A 83 9.22 -32.60 4.99
CA ALA A 83 8.79 -31.28 4.52
C ALA A 83 9.15 -31.13 3.03
N LYS A 84 8.18 -30.76 2.20
CA LYS A 84 8.36 -30.56 0.77
C LYS A 84 7.74 -29.25 0.33
N GLY A 85 8.45 -28.48 -0.49
CA GLY A 85 7.96 -27.17 -0.85
C GLY A 85 8.63 -26.52 -2.03
N SER A 86 8.35 -25.25 -2.16
CA SER A 86 8.88 -24.38 -3.19
C SER A 86 9.43 -23.10 -2.61
N GLY A 87 10.49 -22.59 -3.25
CA GLY A 87 11.05 -21.27 -2.98
C GLY A 87 10.82 -20.30 -4.12
N ARG A 88 10.74 -19.03 -3.76
CA ARG A 88 10.78 -17.89 -4.67
C ARG A 88 11.77 -16.87 -4.16
N SER A 89 12.51 -16.25 -5.06
CA SER A 89 13.61 -15.35 -4.73
C SER A 89 13.35 -13.91 -5.17
N ILE A 90 14.29 -13.07 -4.79
CA ILE A 90 14.47 -11.70 -5.30
C ILE A 90 15.75 -11.68 -6.16
N GLU A 91 15.92 -10.67 -6.99
CA GLU A 91 17.09 -10.55 -7.88
C GLU A 91 18.42 -10.57 -7.13
N ALA A 92 18.46 -10.01 -5.93
CA ALA A 92 19.66 -9.93 -5.09
C ALA A 92 20.04 -11.26 -4.42
N PHE A 93 19.20 -12.31 -4.46
CA PHE A 93 19.46 -13.59 -3.79
C PHE A 93 19.48 -14.76 -4.75
N GLN A 94 20.64 -15.34 -4.94
CA GLN A 94 20.88 -16.54 -5.76
C GLN A 94 20.41 -17.79 -5.00
N MET A 95 19.10 -18.06 -5.04
CA MET A 95 18.51 -19.12 -4.21
C MET A 95 19.02 -20.50 -4.56
N PHE A 96 19.30 -20.77 -5.85
CA PHE A 96 19.85 -22.06 -6.26
C PHE A 96 21.23 -22.28 -5.63
N ASP A 97 22.15 -21.34 -5.77
CA ASP A 97 23.53 -21.45 -5.27
C ASP A 97 23.56 -21.56 -3.74
N ALA A 98 22.68 -20.78 -3.07
CA ALA A 98 22.53 -20.83 -1.62
C ALA A 98 22.16 -22.23 -1.11
N LEU A 99 21.24 -22.91 -1.77
CA LEU A 99 20.79 -24.24 -1.36
C LEU A 99 21.66 -25.39 -1.92
N ASP A 100 22.25 -25.17 -3.09
CA ASP A 100 23.13 -26.19 -3.71
C ASP A 100 24.39 -26.48 -2.88
N SER A 101 24.88 -25.43 -2.18
CA SER A 101 26.03 -25.54 -1.26
C SER A 101 25.71 -26.37 0.00
N HIS A 102 24.45 -26.67 0.28
CA HIS A 102 23.96 -27.32 1.49
C HIS A 102 23.06 -28.53 1.19
N ARG A 103 23.45 -29.33 0.18
CA ARG A 103 22.71 -30.55 -0.21
C ARG A 103 22.64 -31.62 0.87
N ASP A 104 23.49 -31.56 1.86
CA ASP A 104 23.56 -32.50 2.99
C ASP A 104 22.32 -32.41 3.91
N ILE A 105 21.64 -31.28 3.93
CA ILE A 105 20.38 -31.12 4.67
C ILE A 105 19.14 -31.41 3.83
N LEU A 106 19.30 -31.58 2.50
CA LEU A 106 18.20 -31.72 1.55
C LEU A 106 18.12 -33.19 1.05
N MET A 107 16.89 -33.71 0.94
CA MET A 107 16.61 -35.00 0.31
C MET A 107 16.52 -34.88 -1.22
N LYS A 108 15.82 -33.87 -1.70
CA LYS A 108 15.68 -33.51 -3.11
C LYS A 108 15.75 -32.00 -3.25
N PHE A 109 16.41 -31.57 -4.30
CA PHE A 109 16.56 -30.16 -4.61
C PHE A 109 16.75 -29.95 -6.11
N GLY A 110 16.12 -28.92 -6.65
CA GLY A 110 16.28 -28.47 -8.02
C GLY A 110 15.61 -27.13 -8.24
N GLY A 111 16.12 -26.38 -9.21
CA GLY A 111 15.57 -25.06 -9.49
C GLY A 111 16.54 -24.18 -10.27
N HIS A 112 16.30 -22.89 -10.18
CA HIS A 112 17.08 -21.84 -10.80
C HIS A 112 17.23 -20.67 -9.82
N HIS A 113 17.93 -19.62 -10.21
CA HIS A 113 18.17 -18.40 -9.44
C HIS A 113 16.90 -17.91 -8.69
N MET A 114 15.77 -17.76 -9.39
CA MET A 114 14.55 -17.12 -8.86
C MET A 114 13.56 -18.11 -8.23
N ALA A 115 13.73 -19.40 -8.42
CA ALA A 115 12.76 -20.39 -7.95
C ALA A 115 13.37 -21.76 -7.74
N CYS A 116 12.95 -22.46 -6.69
CA CYS A 116 13.38 -23.82 -6.43
C CYS A 116 12.24 -24.70 -5.92
N GLY A 117 12.45 -26.02 -6.03
CA GLY A 117 11.70 -27.04 -5.34
C GLY A 117 12.64 -27.85 -4.45
N LEU A 118 12.21 -28.18 -3.23
CA LEU A 118 13.05 -28.90 -2.27
C LEU A 118 12.21 -29.84 -1.42
N SER A 119 12.89 -30.84 -0.88
CA SER A 119 12.36 -31.67 0.21
C SER A 119 13.47 -31.98 1.21
N LEU A 120 13.13 -32.05 2.47
CA LEU A 120 14.05 -32.36 3.57
C LEU A 120 13.30 -33.05 4.70
N ASP A 121 14.04 -33.59 5.65
CA ASP A 121 13.50 -34.10 6.89
C ASP A 121 12.89 -32.92 7.67
N ARG A 122 11.68 -33.08 8.23
CA ARG A 122 11.00 -32.08 9.03
C ARG A 122 11.87 -31.55 10.18
N GLU A 123 12.69 -32.39 10.78
CA GLU A 123 13.57 -32.02 11.89
C GLU A 123 14.66 -31.02 11.48
N LYS A 124 14.98 -30.95 10.16
CA LYS A 124 15.99 -30.04 9.59
C LYS A 124 15.44 -28.67 9.17
N LEU A 125 14.18 -28.33 9.48
CA LEU A 125 13.60 -27.03 9.14
C LEU A 125 14.34 -25.85 9.82
N SER A 126 14.81 -26.04 11.06
CA SER A 126 15.63 -25.04 11.76
C SER A 126 17.00 -24.86 11.09
N ASP A 127 17.62 -25.96 10.66
CA ASP A 127 18.90 -25.90 9.97
C ASP A 127 18.74 -25.19 8.62
N LEU A 128 17.64 -25.46 7.90
CA LEU A 128 17.30 -24.75 6.65
C LEU A 128 17.19 -23.24 6.88
N GLN A 129 16.48 -22.79 7.94
CA GLN A 129 16.37 -21.37 8.24
C GLN A 129 17.74 -20.74 8.51
N GLN A 130 18.58 -21.40 9.30
CA GLN A 130 19.92 -20.91 9.59
C GLN A 130 20.77 -20.79 8.32
N VAL A 131 20.79 -21.83 7.51
CA VAL A 131 21.56 -21.89 6.25
C VAL A 131 21.16 -20.76 5.30
N VAL A 132 19.87 -20.56 5.05
CA VAL A 132 19.43 -19.52 4.10
C VAL A 132 19.66 -18.12 4.64
N ASP A 133 19.62 -17.90 5.95
CA ASP A 133 19.98 -16.59 6.55
C ASP A 133 21.50 -16.34 6.47
N GLU A 134 22.33 -17.35 6.69
CA GLU A 134 23.79 -17.24 6.52
C GLU A 134 24.17 -16.93 5.06
N GLU A 135 23.55 -17.63 4.11
CA GLU A 135 23.74 -17.37 2.68
C GLU A 135 23.20 -15.99 2.29
N GLY A 136 22.08 -15.57 2.88
CA GLY A 136 21.55 -14.22 2.71
C GLY A 136 22.52 -13.13 3.16
N LYS A 137 23.19 -13.33 4.30
CA LYS A 137 24.26 -12.43 4.76
C LYS A 137 25.46 -12.42 3.83
N LYS A 138 25.92 -13.59 3.39
CA LYS A 138 27.04 -13.70 2.43
C LYS A 138 26.75 -12.97 1.12
N GLN A 139 25.51 -13.04 0.65
CA GLN A 139 25.06 -12.36 -0.57
C GLN A 139 24.65 -10.90 -0.35
N GLY A 140 24.67 -10.41 0.90
CA GLY A 140 24.44 -9.00 1.24
C GLY A 140 22.98 -8.56 1.10
N ILE A 141 22.00 -9.48 1.16
CA ILE A 141 20.58 -9.12 0.97
C ILE A 141 19.99 -8.31 2.13
N GLU A 142 20.67 -8.21 3.25
CA GLU A 142 20.29 -7.29 4.33
C GLU A 142 20.32 -5.82 3.91
N HIS A 143 21.08 -5.51 2.86
CA HIS A 143 21.20 -4.19 2.26
C HIS A 143 20.47 -4.10 0.90
N ALA A 144 19.77 -5.15 0.51
CA ALA A 144 19.05 -5.16 -0.76
C ALA A 144 17.92 -4.13 -0.73
N THR A 145 18.02 -3.15 -1.58
CA THR A 145 16.92 -2.20 -1.84
C THR A 145 15.96 -2.83 -2.84
N LYS A 146 14.68 -2.43 -2.77
CA LYS A 146 13.74 -2.81 -3.83
C LYS A 146 14.33 -2.43 -5.20
N PRO A 147 14.20 -3.28 -6.21
CA PRO A 147 14.72 -2.98 -7.54
C PRO A 147 14.17 -1.65 -8.04
N VAL A 148 15.05 -0.79 -8.55
CA VAL A 148 14.66 0.47 -9.17
C VAL A 148 14.09 0.15 -10.56
N VAL A 149 12.80 0.25 -10.71
CA VAL A 149 12.15 0.11 -12.00
C VAL A 149 12.41 1.39 -12.82
N LYS A 150 13.04 1.25 -13.99
CA LYS A 150 13.19 2.34 -14.93
C LYS A 150 11.87 2.55 -15.64
N VAL A 151 11.29 3.72 -15.50
CA VAL A 151 10.03 4.09 -16.14
C VAL A 151 10.26 5.12 -17.24
N ILE A 152 9.44 5.06 -18.27
CA ILE A 152 9.46 6.00 -19.39
C ILE A 152 8.30 7.00 -19.17
N PRO A 153 8.56 8.30 -19.00
CA PRO A 153 7.47 9.26 -18.90
C PRO A 153 6.72 9.38 -20.22
N VAL A 154 5.40 9.35 -20.18
CA VAL A 154 4.51 9.51 -21.34
C VAL A 154 3.31 10.36 -20.96
N ASN A 155 2.95 11.34 -21.79
CA ASN A 155 1.73 12.11 -21.60
C ASN A 155 0.51 11.28 -22.02
N LEU A 156 -0.59 11.40 -21.30
CA LEU A 156 -1.78 10.61 -21.62
C LEU A 156 -2.33 10.92 -23.03
N ASP A 157 -2.13 12.12 -23.54
CA ASP A 157 -2.53 12.51 -24.90
C ASP A 157 -1.73 11.77 -26.01
N ASP A 158 -0.52 11.28 -25.69
CA ASP A 158 0.31 10.48 -26.60
C ASP A 158 -0.04 8.98 -26.55
N VAL A 159 -0.88 8.56 -25.60
CA VAL A 159 -1.30 7.17 -25.44
C VAL A 159 -2.42 6.86 -26.44
N ASN A 160 -2.08 6.17 -27.51
CA ASN A 160 -2.98 5.82 -28.61
C ASN A 160 -2.70 4.39 -29.13
N LEU A 161 -3.53 3.90 -30.04
CA LEU A 161 -3.39 2.57 -30.63
C LEU A 161 -2.13 2.41 -31.48
N ASP A 162 -1.59 3.49 -32.03
CA ASP A 162 -0.34 3.45 -32.80
C ASP A 162 0.86 3.22 -31.87
N LEU A 163 0.91 3.87 -30.72
CA LEU A 163 1.91 3.61 -29.68
C LEU A 163 1.83 2.16 -29.21
N GLU A 164 0.63 1.65 -28.95
CA GLU A 164 0.43 0.26 -28.53
C GLU A 164 0.91 -0.73 -29.59
N ALA A 165 0.61 -0.47 -30.87
CA ALA A 165 1.08 -1.32 -31.98
C ALA A 165 2.60 -1.30 -32.13
N GLN A 166 3.26 -0.15 -31.90
CA GLN A 166 4.72 -0.05 -31.89
C GLN A 166 5.33 -0.84 -30.72
N LEU A 167 4.70 -0.81 -29.55
CA LEU A 167 5.14 -1.64 -28.41
C LEU A 167 4.98 -3.13 -28.73
N GLU A 168 3.87 -3.56 -29.30
CA GLU A 168 3.69 -4.97 -29.69
C GLU A 168 4.70 -5.45 -30.74
N ALA A 169 5.28 -4.57 -31.53
CA ALA A 169 6.36 -4.93 -32.44
C ALA A 169 7.68 -5.32 -31.74
N LEU A 170 7.82 -5.00 -30.43
CA LEU A 170 8.93 -5.43 -29.59
C LEU A 170 8.74 -6.84 -29.00
N ALA A 171 7.55 -7.44 -29.15
CA ALA A 171 7.26 -8.77 -28.64
C ALA A 171 8.10 -9.87 -29.33
N PRO A 172 8.33 -11.04 -28.68
CA PRO A 172 7.69 -11.49 -27.43
C PRO A 172 8.35 -10.90 -26.18
N PHE A 173 7.52 -10.50 -25.23
CA PHE A 173 7.98 -10.04 -23.93
C PHE A 173 8.24 -11.21 -22.97
N GLY A 174 9.20 -11.04 -22.06
CA GLY A 174 9.60 -12.04 -21.08
C GLY A 174 10.73 -11.54 -20.19
N THR A 175 11.44 -12.45 -19.53
CA THR A 175 12.48 -12.15 -18.52
C THR A 175 13.56 -11.20 -19.04
N ASP A 176 14.11 -11.46 -20.24
CA ASP A 176 15.20 -10.66 -20.82
C ASP A 176 14.70 -9.54 -21.76
N ASN A 177 13.39 -9.49 -22.00
CA ASN A 177 12.74 -8.45 -22.78
C ASN A 177 11.42 -8.07 -22.09
N PRO A 178 11.46 -7.37 -20.94
CA PRO A 178 10.27 -6.99 -20.22
C PRO A 178 9.45 -5.96 -21.01
N ARG A 179 8.12 -6.01 -20.82
CA ARG A 179 7.24 -4.98 -21.39
C ARG A 179 7.65 -3.61 -20.84
N PRO A 180 7.76 -2.56 -21.69
CA PRO A 180 8.09 -1.22 -21.22
C PRO A 180 7.10 -0.71 -20.17
N VAL A 181 7.62 -0.16 -19.09
CA VAL A 181 6.86 0.41 -17.99
C VAL A 181 6.87 1.93 -18.14
N PHE A 182 5.71 2.54 -18.04
CA PHE A 182 5.50 3.96 -18.21
C PHE A 182 5.11 4.64 -16.91
N GLU A 183 5.54 5.87 -16.72
CA GLU A 183 4.96 6.82 -15.80
C GLU A 183 4.06 7.76 -16.60
N PHE A 184 2.76 7.65 -16.39
CA PHE A 184 1.77 8.47 -17.08
C PHE A 184 1.72 9.88 -16.49
N LYS A 185 1.63 10.88 -17.38
CA LYS A 185 1.64 12.32 -17.05
C LYS A 185 0.42 13.02 -17.66
N ASP A 186 0.14 14.22 -17.19
CA ASP A 186 -0.85 15.15 -17.76
C ASP A 186 -2.25 14.56 -17.88
N TYR A 187 -2.72 13.96 -16.77
CA TYR A 187 -4.07 13.41 -16.65
C TYR A 187 -4.72 13.81 -15.32
N GLU A 188 -6.04 13.71 -15.31
CA GLU A 188 -6.87 13.75 -14.10
C GLU A 188 -7.51 12.38 -13.88
N VAL A 189 -7.67 11.98 -12.63
CA VAL A 189 -8.44 10.77 -12.28
C VAL A 189 -9.91 11.16 -12.21
N ASN A 190 -10.66 10.82 -13.24
CA ASN A 190 -12.09 11.11 -13.33
C ASN A 190 -12.90 10.26 -12.35
N THR A 191 -12.71 8.94 -12.41
CA THR A 191 -13.41 8.00 -11.52
C THR A 191 -12.45 7.00 -10.87
N VAL A 192 -12.78 6.61 -9.64
CA VAL A 192 -12.16 5.53 -8.89
C VAL A 192 -13.24 4.50 -8.59
N GLN A 193 -13.08 3.28 -9.04
CA GLN A 193 -14.09 2.22 -8.90
C GLN A 193 -13.48 0.95 -8.33
N ALA A 194 -14.14 0.39 -7.33
CA ALA A 194 -13.87 -0.96 -6.87
C ALA A 194 -14.67 -1.95 -7.71
N ILE A 195 -13.98 -2.83 -8.43
CA ILE A 195 -14.59 -3.84 -9.33
C ILE A 195 -14.31 -5.26 -8.86
N GLY A 196 -14.99 -6.23 -9.48
CA GLY A 196 -14.96 -7.65 -9.09
C GLY A 196 -16.02 -7.99 -8.03
N GLN A 197 -16.28 -9.28 -7.83
CA GLN A 197 -17.29 -9.74 -6.87
C GLN A 197 -16.99 -9.31 -5.43
N GLN A 198 -15.72 -9.34 -5.05
CA GLN A 198 -15.24 -8.94 -3.70
C GLN A 198 -14.87 -7.46 -3.61
N LYS A 199 -15.06 -6.68 -4.70
CA LYS A 199 -14.67 -5.26 -4.78
C LYS A 199 -13.23 -4.99 -4.34
N ASN A 200 -12.33 -5.89 -4.66
CA ASN A 200 -10.91 -5.85 -4.31
C ASN A 200 -9.97 -5.51 -5.48
N HIS A 201 -10.53 -5.21 -6.64
CA HIS A 201 -9.78 -4.72 -7.80
C HIS A 201 -10.10 -3.25 -8.04
N LEU A 202 -9.12 -2.51 -8.51
CA LEU A 202 -9.23 -1.10 -8.81
C LEU A 202 -9.42 -0.89 -10.31
N LYS A 203 -10.35 -0.02 -10.66
CA LYS A 203 -10.46 0.59 -11.97
C LYS A 203 -10.41 2.10 -11.82
N LEU A 204 -9.42 2.73 -12.44
CA LEU A 204 -9.33 4.17 -12.60
C LEU A 204 -9.74 4.54 -14.03
N GLN A 205 -10.44 5.65 -14.18
CA GLN A 205 -10.63 6.29 -15.48
C GLN A 205 -9.79 7.55 -15.50
N LEU A 206 -8.77 7.54 -16.35
CA LEU A 206 -7.88 8.68 -16.56
C LEU A 206 -8.42 9.51 -17.70
N GLN A 207 -8.36 10.82 -17.55
CA GLN A 207 -8.84 11.80 -18.52
C GLN A 207 -7.77 12.85 -18.75
N SER A 208 -7.47 13.15 -20.02
CA SER A 208 -6.73 14.33 -20.45
C SER A 208 -7.61 15.18 -21.37
N ASN A 209 -7.05 16.19 -22.01
CA ASN A 209 -7.80 17.03 -22.94
C ASN A 209 -8.38 16.25 -24.13
N ASN A 210 -7.61 15.27 -24.64
CA ASN A 210 -7.94 14.56 -25.88
C ASN A 210 -8.10 13.05 -25.70
N SER A 211 -7.74 12.49 -24.53
CA SER A 211 -7.69 11.06 -24.31
C SER A 211 -8.40 10.64 -23.05
N GLN A 212 -9.03 9.47 -23.11
CA GLN A 212 -9.60 8.80 -21.95
C GLN A 212 -9.16 7.34 -21.96
N VAL A 213 -8.54 6.88 -20.86
CA VAL A 213 -7.98 5.52 -20.76
C VAL A 213 -8.35 4.92 -19.42
N ASP A 214 -8.75 3.65 -19.43
CA ASP A 214 -8.97 2.87 -18.21
C ASP A 214 -7.65 2.29 -17.69
N ALA A 215 -7.42 2.39 -16.39
CA ALA A 215 -6.29 1.76 -15.72
C ALA A 215 -6.79 0.79 -14.66
N LEU A 216 -6.22 -0.41 -14.62
CA LEU A 216 -6.67 -1.51 -13.77
C LEU A 216 -5.54 -2.02 -12.87
N ASP A 217 -5.90 -2.32 -11.61
CA ASP A 217 -5.06 -3.04 -10.66
C ASP A 217 -5.87 -4.17 -10.01
N PHE A 218 -5.37 -5.39 -10.11
CA PHE A 218 -6.05 -6.57 -9.62
C PHE A 218 -5.52 -6.99 -8.24
N GLY A 219 -6.41 -7.03 -7.24
CA GLY A 219 -6.07 -7.53 -5.91
C GLY A 219 -5.51 -6.50 -4.94
N ILE A 220 -5.61 -5.20 -5.25
CA ILE A 220 -5.09 -4.10 -4.43
C ILE A 220 -5.78 -3.97 -3.04
N GLY A 221 -6.99 -4.50 -2.91
CA GLY A 221 -7.77 -4.45 -1.68
C GLY A 221 -8.55 -3.16 -1.44
N SER A 222 -9.69 -3.28 -0.79
CA SER A 222 -10.65 -2.18 -0.59
C SER A 222 -10.09 -0.99 0.21
N LYS A 223 -9.20 -1.26 1.17
CA LYS A 223 -8.57 -0.21 1.99
C LYS A 223 -7.70 0.74 1.15
N LYS A 224 -6.88 0.17 0.25
CA LYS A 224 -6.02 0.96 -0.65
C LYS A 224 -6.85 1.73 -1.68
N ILE A 225 -7.93 1.13 -2.18
CA ILE A 225 -8.87 1.82 -3.09
C ILE A 225 -9.47 3.06 -2.43
N SER A 226 -9.91 2.96 -1.17
CA SER A 226 -10.45 4.10 -0.42
C SER A 226 -9.40 5.19 -0.14
N GLU A 227 -8.13 4.81 -0.01
CA GLU A 227 -7.02 5.75 0.12
C GLU A 227 -6.78 6.52 -1.18
N ILE A 228 -6.78 5.81 -2.32
CA ILE A 228 -6.62 6.39 -3.66
C ILE A 228 -7.80 7.33 -3.97
N GLU A 229 -9.03 6.95 -3.64
CA GLU A 229 -10.21 7.78 -3.86
C GLU A 229 -10.12 9.12 -3.12
N ARG A 230 -9.63 9.11 -1.89
CA ARG A 230 -9.41 10.33 -1.10
C ARG A 230 -8.31 11.23 -1.67
N ASN A 231 -7.31 10.65 -2.31
CA ASN A 231 -6.12 11.33 -2.84
C ASN A 231 -6.07 11.35 -4.37
N LYS A 232 -7.20 11.22 -5.05
CA LYS A 232 -7.25 11.05 -6.52
C LYS A 232 -6.54 12.13 -7.33
N ASN A 233 -6.39 13.34 -6.78
CA ASN A 233 -5.75 14.47 -7.45
C ASN A 233 -4.20 14.44 -7.34
N SER A 234 -3.65 13.53 -6.55
CA SER A 234 -2.20 13.37 -6.33
C SER A 234 -1.69 11.98 -6.70
N VAL A 235 -2.45 11.27 -7.52
CA VAL A 235 -2.08 9.94 -8.00
C VAL A 235 -1.02 10.05 -9.10
N ARG A 236 0.14 9.43 -8.88
CA ARG A 236 1.13 9.14 -9.93
C ARG A 236 1.02 7.67 -10.29
N LEU A 237 0.78 7.40 -11.55
CA LEU A 237 0.51 6.06 -12.06
C LEU A 237 1.71 5.52 -12.82
N ILE A 238 2.13 4.33 -12.43
CA ILE A 238 3.16 3.56 -13.12
C ILE A 238 2.50 2.27 -13.62
N GLY A 239 2.74 1.90 -14.88
CA GLY A 239 2.14 0.71 -15.44
C GLY A 239 2.53 0.44 -16.87
N THR A 240 2.01 -0.64 -17.42
CA THR A 240 2.20 -1.06 -18.80
C THR A 240 0.97 -0.74 -19.65
N LEU A 241 1.21 -0.40 -20.92
CA LEU A 241 0.14 -0.17 -21.88
C LEU A 241 -0.22 -1.47 -22.60
N GLY A 242 -1.50 -1.71 -22.77
CA GLY A 242 -2.04 -2.83 -23.53
C GLY A 242 -3.40 -2.49 -24.14
N LYS A 243 -4.01 -3.48 -24.77
CA LYS A 243 -5.34 -3.37 -25.35
C LYS A 243 -6.27 -4.42 -24.78
N ASN A 244 -7.53 -4.04 -24.59
CA ASN A 244 -8.62 -4.93 -24.27
C ASN A 244 -9.55 -5.05 -25.48
N VAL A 245 -9.77 -6.28 -25.93
CA VAL A 245 -10.68 -6.57 -27.03
C VAL A 245 -11.93 -7.22 -26.46
N TRP A 246 -13.05 -6.50 -26.50
CA TRP A 246 -14.34 -6.99 -26.04
C TRP A 246 -15.44 -6.68 -27.07
N GLN A 247 -16.21 -7.68 -27.48
CA GLN A 247 -17.29 -7.55 -28.46
C GLN A 247 -16.85 -6.79 -29.73
N SER A 248 -15.69 -7.14 -30.28
CA SER A 248 -15.09 -6.49 -31.47
C SER A 248 -14.68 -5.02 -31.29
N ARG A 249 -14.74 -4.50 -30.07
CA ARG A 249 -14.20 -3.16 -29.72
C ARG A 249 -12.81 -3.32 -29.12
N VAL A 250 -11.89 -2.51 -29.61
CA VAL A 250 -10.53 -2.44 -29.10
C VAL A 250 -10.39 -1.16 -28.28
N ASN A 251 -10.13 -1.30 -27.00
CA ASN A 251 -9.88 -0.17 -26.11
C ASN A 251 -8.48 -0.27 -25.53
N LEU A 252 -7.80 0.87 -25.41
CA LEU A 252 -6.55 0.94 -24.66
C LEU A 252 -6.82 0.73 -23.17
N GLN A 253 -5.87 0.09 -22.53
CA GLN A 253 -5.93 -0.21 -21.11
C GLN A 253 -4.55 -0.12 -20.50
N ILE A 254 -4.44 0.50 -19.35
CA ILE A 254 -3.22 0.52 -18.56
C ILE A 254 -3.33 -0.56 -17.49
N MET A 255 -2.34 -1.44 -17.43
CA MET A 255 -2.16 -2.37 -16.31
C MET A 255 -1.26 -1.70 -15.29
N ILE A 256 -1.81 -1.39 -14.14
CA ILE A 256 -1.11 -0.68 -13.06
C ILE A 256 -0.10 -1.63 -12.41
N GLU A 257 1.14 -1.18 -12.29
CA GLU A 257 2.20 -1.87 -11.55
C GLU A 257 2.48 -1.20 -10.20
N ASP A 258 2.35 0.14 -10.15
CA ASP A 258 2.48 0.87 -8.89
C ASP A 258 1.65 2.17 -8.92
N ILE A 259 1.19 2.56 -7.75
CA ILE A 259 0.48 3.81 -7.52
C ILE A 259 1.21 4.56 -6.42
N LEU A 260 1.85 5.64 -6.81
CA LEU A 260 2.45 6.57 -5.88
C LEU A 260 1.44 7.69 -5.61
N LEU A 261 1.10 7.86 -4.36
CA LEU A 261 0.39 9.07 -3.93
C LEU A 261 1.44 10.13 -3.73
N ASP A 262 1.43 11.14 -4.59
CA ASP A 262 2.43 12.19 -4.54
C ASP A 262 2.16 13.09 -3.33
N ASP A 263 2.89 12.85 -2.25
CA ASP A 263 2.84 13.68 -1.05
C ASP A 263 3.29 15.13 -1.32
N SER A 264 3.84 15.39 -2.51
CA SER A 264 4.27 16.74 -2.92
C SER A 264 3.12 17.73 -3.18
N ASN A 265 1.87 17.22 -3.36
CA ASN A 265 0.66 18.06 -3.40
C ASN A 265 -0.18 17.97 -2.12
N THR A 266 0.17 17.09 -1.20
CA THR A 266 -0.43 16.97 0.13
C THR A 266 0.64 16.85 1.22
N GLY A 267 1.83 17.31 0.95
CA GLY A 267 2.84 17.56 1.97
C GLY A 267 2.41 18.68 2.89
N THR A 268 1.20 18.57 3.45
CA THR A 268 0.84 19.35 4.61
C THR A 268 1.75 18.87 5.73
N VAL A 269 2.84 19.58 5.94
CA VAL A 269 3.64 19.39 7.14
C VAL A 269 2.71 19.62 8.32
N VAL A 270 2.36 18.57 9.03
CA VAL A 270 1.50 18.64 10.20
C VAL A 270 2.37 18.84 11.41
N GLU A 271 2.34 20.04 11.96
CA GLU A 271 3.01 20.35 13.22
C GLU A 271 1.97 20.49 14.34
N ILE A 272 2.12 19.71 15.41
CA ILE A 272 1.25 19.82 16.59
C ILE A 272 2.06 20.49 17.70
N GLN A 273 1.71 21.73 18.00
CA GLN A 273 2.31 22.52 19.08
C GLN A 273 1.30 22.60 20.23
N ARG A 274 1.42 21.82 21.26
CA ARG A 274 0.56 22.01 22.44
C ARG A 274 1.07 23.18 23.28
N LYS A 275 0.37 24.31 23.27
CA LYS A 275 0.72 25.52 24.02
C LYS A 275 -0.35 25.84 25.07
N ASN A 276 0.11 26.12 26.28
CA ASN A 276 -0.72 26.62 27.40
C ASN A 276 -0.66 28.13 27.52
N LYS A 277 0.23 28.79 26.76
CA LYS A 277 0.37 30.24 26.73
C LYS A 277 0.65 30.72 25.32
N LEU A 278 -0.10 31.70 24.87
CA LEU A 278 0.13 32.37 23.60
C LEU A 278 1.03 33.59 23.81
N THR A 279 1.96 33.78 22.88
CA THR A 279 2.85 34.96 22.85
C THR A 279 2.67 35.72 21.56
N LYS A 280 2.93 37.02 21.56
CA LYS A 280 2.81 37.88 20.36
C LYS A 280 3.67 37.38 19.21
N SER A 281 4.86 36.82 19.49
CA SER A 281 5.77 36.29 18.48
C SER A 281 5.19 35.12 17.67
N MET A 282 4.21 34.39 18.20
CA MET A 282 3.54 33.28 17.48
C MET A 282 2.64 33.77 16.34
N PHE A 283 2.29 35.03 16.32
CA PHE A 283 1.39 35.64 15.35
C PHE A 283 2.10 36.54 14.34
N GLN A 284 3.44 36.49 14.32
CA GLN A 284 4.26 37.27 13.39
C GLN A 284 4.61 36.50 12.11
N GLN A 285 4.22 35.24 12.02
CA GLN A 285 4.40 34.45 10.81
C GLN A 285 3.27 34.79 9.81
N GLN A 286 3.62 35.00 8.56
CA GLN A 286 2.62 35.15 7.49
C GLN A 286 1.88 33.82 7.30
N ALA A 287 0.57 33.80 7.60
CA ALA A 287 -0.27 32.61 7.58
C ALA A 287 -1.76 32.95 7.60
N THR A 288 -2.59 31.95 7.32
CA THR A 288 -4.01 32.01 7.61
C THR A 288 -4.27 31.41 8.99
N TYR A 289 -4.74 32.20 9.91
CA TYR A 289 -5.04 31.79 11.28
C TYR A 289 -6.52 31.44 11.44
N VAL A 290 -6.81 30.25 11.97
CA VAL A 290 -8.18 29.80 12.23
C VAL A 290 -8.42 29.72 13.73
N PHE A 291 -9.57 30.22 14.15
CA PHE A 291 -10.03 30.26 15.53
C PHE A 291 -11.42 29.61 15.62
N PHE A 292 -11.68 28.91 16.69
CA PHE A 292 -13.00 28.40 17.06
C PHE A 292 -13.64 29.24 18.16
N ASP A 293 -12.83 29.93 19.01
CA ASP A 293 -13.30 30.85 20.06
C ASP A 293 -13.29 32.30 19.58
N LYS A 294 -14.49 32.94 19.55
CA LYS A 294 -14.67 34.33 19.12
C LYS A 294 -13.93 35.35 20.02
N LYS A 295 -13.81 35.07 21.31
CA LYS A 295 -13.12 36.00 22.23
C LYS A 295 -11.62 35.96 21.94
N LEU A 296 -11.05 34.76 21.71
CA LEU A 296 -9.65 34.61 21.36
C LEU A 296 -9.36 35.26 20.02
N TYR A 297 -10.20 35.04 19.02
CA TYR A 297 -10.10 35.70 17.71
C TYR A 297 -9.97 37.22 17.86
N ASN A 298 -10.89 37.88 18.57
CA ASN A 298 -10.86 39.32 18.77
C ASN A 298 -9.62 39.79 19.54
N GLN A 299 -9.10 38.99 20.45
CA GLN A 299 -7.91 39.29 21.24
C GLN A 299 -6.62 39.23 20.43
N VAL A 300 -6.54 38.31 19.46
CA VAL A 300 -5.32 38.03 18.67
C VAL A 300 -5.23 38.92 17.43
N MET A 301 -6.35 39.28 16.82
CA MET A 301 -6.40 40.10 15.60
C MET A 301 -5.41 41.29 15.58
N PRO A 302 -5.24 42.09 16.65
CA PRO A 302 -4.32 43.24 16.64
C PRO A 302 -2.84 42.89 16.60
N TYR A 303 -2.50 41.62 16.70
CA TYR A 303 -1.12 41.13 16.79
C TYR A 303 -0.68 40.27 15.59
N LEU A 304 -1.56 40.13 14.58
CA LEU A 304 -1.22 39.40 13.37
C LEU A 304 -0.25 40.19 12.49
N ALA A 305 0.58 39.52 11.75
CA ALA A 305 1.42 40.14 10.73
C ALA A 305 0.54 40.74 9.62
N ASP A 306 0.99 41.86 9.00
CA ASP A 306 0.21 42.65 8.04
C ASP A 306 -0.35 41.86 6.85
N ASP A 307 0.36 40.82 6.40
CA ASP A 307 -0.04 39.95 5.27
C ASP A 307 -0.72 38.64 5.72
N SER A 308 -1.21 38.57 6.96
CA SER A 308 -1.90 37.41 7.49
C SER A 308 -3.40 37.54 7.47
N GLU A 309 -4.08 36.44 7.21
CA GLU A 309 -5.55 36.38 7.31
C GLU A 309 -5.96 35.71 8.62
N ALA A 310 -7.08 36.16 9.19
CA ALA A 310 -7.70 35.50 10.33
C ALA A 310 -9.13 35.09 10.01
N TYR A 311 -9.48 33.89 10.38
CA TYR A 311 -10.77 33.29 10.11
C TYR A 311 -11.39 32.71 11.38
N LEU A 312 -12.58 33.20 11.73
CA LEU A 312 -13.38 32.56 12.78
C LEU A 312 -14.23 31.45 12.16
N TYR A 313 -13.90 30.22 12.47
CA TYR A 313 -14.55 29.06 11.86
C TYR A 313 -16.03 28.95 12.25
N ASN A 314 -16.89 28.87 11.22
CA ASN A 314 -18.30 28.54 11.37
C ASN A 314 -18.60 27.23 10.61
N PHE A 315 -19.23 26.27 11.28
CA PHE A 315 -19.53 24.94 10.71
C PHE A 315 -20.42 25.01 9.46
N SER A 316 -21.30 26.00 9.38
CA SER A 316 -22.21 26.22 8.23
C SER A 316 -21.56 26.97 7.05
N ASP A 317 -20.30 27.37 7.17
CA ASP A 317 -19.62 28.12 6.13
C ASP A 317 -18.95 27.14 5.12
N ASP A 318 -19.31 27.30 3.83
CA ASP A 318 -18.74 26.46 2.73
C ASP A 318 -17.44 27.03 2.14
N LYS A 319 -16.84 28.04 2.80
CA LYS A 319 -15.59 28.63 2.34
C LYS A 319 -14.46 27.61 2.31
N LYS A 320 -13.90 27.38 1.12
CA LYS A 320 -12.66 26.61 0.96
C LYS A 320 -11.48 27.51 1.33
N LEU A 321 -10.58 27.01 2.15
CA LEU A 321 -9.34 27.66 2.53
C LEU A 321 -8.21 27.14 1.63
N ASN A 322 -7.65 28.01 0.82
CA ASN A 322 -6.49 27.71 -0.03
C ASN A 322 -5.36 28.67 0.36
N CYS A 323 -4.37 28.14 1.10
CA CYS A 323 -3.26 28.95 1.61
C CYS A 323 -2.01 28.11 1.79
N ASP A 324 -0.83 28.72 1.80
CA ASP A 324 0.42 28.01 2.01
C ASP A 324 0.55 27.49 3.44
N THR A 325 0.22 28.31 4.43
CA THR A 325 0.29 27.93 5.85
C THR A 325 -1.04 28.21 6.55
N LEU A 326 -1.60 27.18 7.16
CA LEU A 326 -2.80 27.23 7.99
C LEU A 326 -2.43 26.97 9.45
N ILE A 327 -2.74 27.91 10.33
CA ILE A 327 -2.50 27.78 11.77
C ILE A 327 -3.83 27.73 12.51
N VAL A 328 -4.16 26.58 13.07
CA VAL A 328 -5.31 26.42 13.96
C VAL A 328 -4.86 26.72 15.38
N VAL A 329 -5.36 27.83 15.93
CA VAL A 329 -4.84 28.40 17.19
C VAL A 329 -5.40 27.69 18.42
N ASP A 330 -6.70 27.48 18.48
CA ASP A 330 -7.40 26.89 19.64
C ASP A 330 -8.06 25.56 19.30
N CYS A 331 -8.42 24.83 20.33
CA CYS A 331 -9.12 23.55 20.19
C CYS A 331 -10.62 23.80 19.93
N PRO A 332 -11.21 23.12 18.93
CA PRO A 332 -12.66 23.09 18.79
C PRO A 332 -13.31 22.33 19.95
N ASP A 333 -14.55 22.67 20.25
CA ASP A 333 -15.39 21.96 21.23
C ASP A 333 -15.82 20.56 20.74
N ASN A 334 -15.71 20.29 19.43
CA ASN A 334 -16.07 19.03 18.81
C ASN A 334 -15.07 18.68 17.70
N ILE A 335 -14.63 17.42 17.66
CA ILE A 335 -13.69 16.91 16.65
C ILE A 335 -14.25 17.02 15.22
N GLU A 336 -15.56 16.98 15.04
CA GLU A 336 -16.18 17.08 13.72
C GLU A 336 -15.99 18.48 13.09
N LYS A 337 -15.83 19.52 13.90
CA LYS A 337 -15.48 20.87 13.41
C LYS A 337 -14.06 20.86 12.82
N LEU A 338 -13.10 20.18 13.46
CA LEU A 338 -11.75 20.08 12.93
C LEU A 338 -11.71 19.23 11.65
N LYS A 339 -12.42 18.12 11.61
CA LYS A 339 -12.53 17.30 10.40
C LYS A 339 -13.15 18.06 9.24
N SER A 340 -14.22 18.83 9.49
CA SER A 340 -14.86 19.65 8.48
C SER A 340 -13.95 20.80 7.98
N LEU A 341 -13.16 21.40 8.87
CA LEU A 341 -12.16 22.39 8.48
C LEU A 341 -11.10 21.77 7.56
N LEU A 342 -10.54 20.64 7.97
CA LEU A 342 -9.51 19.93 7.20
C LEU A 342 -10.01 19.46 5.83
N ALA A 343 -11.25 19.02 5.74
CA ALA A 343 -11.86 18.61 4.48
C ALA A 343 -12.03 19.76 3.47
N LYS A 344 -12.04 21.01 3.95
CA LYS A 344 -12.21 22.23 3.14
C LYS A 344 -10.88 22.99 2.93
N ALA A 345 -9.79 22.54 3.55
CA ALA A 345 -8.48 23.19 3.51
C ALA A 345 -7.53 22.52 2.52
N ILE A 346 -6.94 23.33 1.63
CA ILE A 346 -5.85 22.93 0.73
C ILE A 346 -4.63 23.74 1.15
N VAL A 347 -3.68 23.10 1.83
CA VAL A 347 -2.57 23.80 2.50
C VAL A 347 -1.28 22.99 2.40
N LYS A 348 -0.13 23.69 2.33
CA LYS A 348 1.20 23.06 2.35
C LYS A 348 1.70 22.81 3.77
N HIS A 349 1.42 23.74 4.70
CA HIS A 349 1.81 23.64 6.09
C HIS A 349 0.58 23.80 6.99
N PHE A 350 0.31 22.80 7.81
CA PHE A 350 -0.75 22.79 8.80
C PHE A 350 -0.13 22.77 10.19
N ILE A 351 -0.39 23.83 10.98
CA ILE A 351 0.10 23.94 12.35
C ILE A 351 -1.11 23.95 13.29
N PHE A 352 -1.19 22.96 14.15
CA PHE A 352 -2.21 22.90 15.20
C PHE A 352 -1.57 23.31 16.54
N VAL A 353 -1.84 24.54 16.96
CA VAL A 353 -1.31 25.07 18.23
C VAL A 353 -2.04 24.46 19.42
N GLY A 354 -3.32 24.16 19.28
CA GLY A 354 -4.12 23.46 20.29
C GLY A 354 -4.17 24.20 21.62
N TYR A 355 -4.26 25.54 21.59
CA TYR A 355 -4.36 26.33 22.80
C TYR A 355 -5.70 26.11 23.49
N THR A 356 -5.64 25.90 24.81
CA THR A 356 -6.83 25.84 25.69
C THR A 356 -6.60 26.74 26.90
N ARG A 357 -7.65 27.45 27.31
CA ARG A 357 -7.59 28.30 28.53
C ARG A 357 -7.52 27.46 29.79
N GLU A 358 -8.06 26.25 29.76
CA GLU A 358 -8.09 25.32 30.87
C GLU A 358 -7.09 24.19 30.63
N ASN A 359 -6.21 24.00 31.60
CA ASN A 359 -5.11 23.01 31.53
C ASN A 359 -5.58 21.55 31.66
N THR A 360 -6.88 21.27 31.59
CA THR A 360 -7.43 19.93 31.82
C THR A 360 -6.88 18.87 30.86
N TYR A 361 -6.53 19.25 29.63
CA TYR A 361 -5.95 18.35 28.63
C TYR A 361 -4.41 18.23 28.67
N LEU A 362 -3.75 19.10 29.43
CA LEU A 362 -2.29 19.14 29.52
C LEU A 362 -1.75 18.36 30.75
N ASN A 363 -2.63 17.96 31.64
CA ASN A 363 -2.27 17.29 32.90
C ASN A 363 -2.06 15.77 32.79
N GLY A 364 -1.82 15.26 31.56
CA GLY A 364 -1.55 13.85 31.31
C GLY A 364 -2.81 12.97 31.23
N LEU A 365 -2.61 11.65 31.27
CA LEU A 365 -3.73 10.70 31.30
C LEU A 365 -4.59 10.91 32.55
N PRO A 366 -5.93 10.82 32.43
CA PRO A 366 -6.83 10.97 33.58
C PRO A 366 -6.46 9.97 34.66
N THR A 367 -6.54 10.42 35.91
CA THR A 367 -6.30 9.55 37.06
C THR A 367 -7.35 8.43 37.11
N ARG A 368 -7.04 7.34 37.82
CA ARG A 368 -7.95 6.20 37.99
C ARG A 368 -9.32 6.64 38.55
N GLU A 369 -9.35 7.68 39.35
CA GLU A 369 -10.58 8.27 39.92
C GLU A 369 -11.39 9.03 38.87
N GLN A 370 -10.71 9.80 38.00
CA GLN A 370 -11.35 10.51 36.89
C GLN A 370 -11.90 9.52 35.85
N PHE A 371 -11.16 8.43 35.56
CA PHE A 371 -11.65 7.32 34.73
C PHE A 371 -12.88 6.64 35.37
N GLY A 372 -12.87 6.41 36.66
CA GLY A 372 -14.02 5.83 37.40
C GLY A 372 -15.27 6.70 37.35
N ARG A 373 -15.12 8.02 37.36
CA ARG A 373 -16.24 8.96 37.16
C ARG A 373 -16.79 8.92 35.76
N LEU A 374 -15.93 8.93 34.73
CA LEU A 374 -16.32 8.78 33.32
C LEU A 374 -17.04 7.45 33.05
N TYR A 375 -16.54 6.35 33.62
CA TYR A 375 -17.17 5.03 33.50
C TYR A 375 -18.55 4.97 34.12
N LYS A 376 -18.75 5.58 35.31
CA LYS A 376 -20.09 5.69 35.94
C LYS A 376 -21.04 6.54 35.09
N PHE A 377 -20.57 7.59 34.44
CA PHE A 377 -21.38 8.46 33.56
C PHE A 377 -21.81 7.76 32.28
N SER A 378 -21.05 6.80 31.79
CA SER A 378 -21.38 6.04 30.56
C SER A 378 -22.37 4.89 30.81
N GLN A 379 -22.73 4.62 32.08
CA GLN A 379 -23.68 3.56 32.48
C GLN A 379 -25.04 4.11 32.92
N THR A 380 -25.21 5.43 32.97
CA THR A 380 -26.47 6.13 33.11
C THR A 380 -26.96 6.69 31.80
#